data_fcfd6151e752e69eb19c1ed24e6076cb
#
_entry.id   fcfd6151e752e69eb19c1ed24e6076cb
#
_cell.length_a   1.000
_cell.length_b   1.000
_cell.length_c   1.000
_cell.angle_alpha   90.00
_cell.angle_beta   90.00
_cell.angle_gamma   90.00
#
_symmetry.space_group_name_H-M   'P 1'
#
loop_
_entity.id
_entity.type
_entity.pdbx_description
1 polymer ?
#
loop_
_entity_poly.entity_id
_entity_poly.type
_entity_poly.pdbx_seq_one_letter_code
_entity_poly.pdbx_strand_id
1 'polypeptide(L)'
;YKYDLYILISLVYNVGMKKLAFTLFLTLYTLSAFSQEHVVKMLNAGKEGMMVFEPAVLSINKGDTVKFVATDLAHNSSSVEGMIPEGAEPWVGAMNQDIEVTLTEEGVYVYQCTPHNMMAMVGVIKVESSSNINSIRAKAESYKKTFLMNQERLDDYLSRI
;
A
#
# COMPACT_ATOMS: atom_id res chain seq x y z
N TYR A 1 -39.82 44.57 -30.05
CA TYR A 1 -39.18 44.85 -28.71
C TYR A 1 -39.33 43.71 -27.69
N LYS A 2 -40.38 42.90 -27.67
CA LYS A 2 -40.58 41.81 -26.73
C LYS A 2 -39.80 40.52 -27.15
N TYR A 3 -39.67 40.27 -28.44
CA TYR A 3 -38.97 39.09 -28.96
C TYR A 3 -37.45 39.18 -28.86
N ASP A 4 -36.89 40.38 -28.97
CA ASP A 4 -35.44 40.61 -28.87
C ASP A 4 -34.90 40.31 -27.45
N LEU A 5 -35.72 40.66 -26.44
CA LEU A 5 -35.34 40.40 -25.02
C LEU A 5 -35.34 38.92 -24.69
N TYR A 6 -36.29 38.12 -25.21
CA TYR A 6 -36.33 36.67 -25.01
C TYR A 6 -35.15 35.96 -25.66
N ILE A 7 -34.76 36.37 -26.84
CA ILE A 7 -33.60 35.84 -27.56
C ILE A 7 -32.32 36.15 -26.77
N LEU A 8 -32.17 37.37 -26.27
CA LEU A 8 -31.00 37.77 -25.50
C LEU A 8 -30.89 36.98 -24.18
N ILE A 9 -32.00 36.81 -23.46
CA ILE A 9 -32.06 36.03 -22.21
C ILE A 9 -31.73 34.56 -22.47
N SER A 10 -32.24 33.94 -23.53
CA SER A 10 -31.99 32.55 -23.88
C SER A 10 -30.52 32.34 -24.29
N LEU A 11 -29.90 33.30 -24.96
CA LEU A 11 -28.47 33.21 -25.35
C LEU A 11 -27.56 33.32 -24.12
N VAL A 12 -27.85 34.28 -23.22
CA VAL A 12 -27.08 34.46 -21.97
C VAL A 12 -27.20 33.22 -21.06
N TYR A 13 -28.42 32.65 -20.94
CA TYR A 13 -28.67 31.46 -20.15
C TYR A 13 -27.92 30.23 -20.71
N ASN A 14 -27.95 30.03 -22.05
CA ASN A 14 -27.25 28.92 -22.72
C ASN A 14 -25.72 29.06 -22.61
N VAL A 15 -25.18 30.27 -22.74
CA VAL A 15 -23.73 30.52 -22.60
C VAL A 15 -23.28 30.33 -21.14
N GLY A 16 -24.11 30.80 -20.17
CA GLY A 16 -23.84 30.64 -18.74
C GLY A 16 -23.83 29.18 -18.30
N MET A 17 -24.83 28.39 -18.71
CA MET A 17 -24.91 26.97 -18.41
C MET A 17 -23.78 26.16 -19.05
N LYS A 18 -23.39 26.44 -20.30
CA LYS A 18 -22.27 25.80 -20.97
C LYS A 18 -20.94 26.07 -20.26
N LYS A 19 -20.72 27.31 -19.80
CA LYS A 19 -19.54 27.69 -19.02
C LYS A 19 -19.55 27.00 -17.67
N LEU A 20 -20.69 26.94 -16.97
CA LEU A 20 -20.82 26.25 -15.68
C LEU A 20 -20.59 24.74 -15.82
N ALA A 21 -21.16 24.10 -16.84
CA ALA A 21 -20.96 22.69 -17.14
C ALA A 21 -19.51 22.38 -17.52
N PHE A 22 -18.86 23.25 -18.29
CA PHE A 22 -17.45 23.12 -18.65
C PHE A 22 -16.53 23.28 -17.44
N THR A 23 -16.81 24.24 -16.56
CA THR A 23 -16.04 24.44 -15.32
C THR A 23 -16.22 23.25 -14.37
N LEU A 24 -17.44 22.73 -14.23
CA LEU A 24 -17.72 21.56 -13.41
C LEU A 24 -17.04 20.30 -13.96
N PHE A 25 -17.01 20.14 -15.29
CA PHE A 25 -16.32 19.03 -15.97
C PHE A 25 -14.81 19.12 -15.78
N LEU A 26 -14.23 20.32 -15.85
CA LEU A 26 -12.79 20.53 -15.66
C LEU A 26 -12.35 20.27 -14.21
N THR A 27 -13.19 20.56 -13.22
CA THR A 27 -12.90 20.28 -11.80
C THR A 27 -12.99 18.79 -11.45
N LEU A 28 -13.83 18.03 -12.16
CA LEU A 28 -13.88 16.56 -11.98
C LEU A 28 -12.64 15.83 -12.51
N TYR A 29 -11.91 16.41 -13.47
CA TYR A 29 -10.71 15.78 -14.05
C TYR A 29 -9.46 15.91 -13.18
N THR A 30 -9.49 16.71 -12.10
CA THR A 30 -8.31 16.96 -11.27
C THR A 30 -8.17 16.05 -10.05
N LEU A 31 -9.07 15.08 -9.85
CA LEU A 31 -8.87 14.00 -8.87
C LEU A 31 -7.96 12.89 -9.46
N SER A 32 -6.77 13.26 -9.88
CA SER A 32 -5.71 12.29 -10.09
C SER A 32 -5.30 11.81 -8.69
N ALA A 33 -5.59 10.57 -8.37
CA ALA A 33 -4.98 9.92 -7.22
C ALA A 33 -3.46 9.90 -7.48
N PHE A 34 -2.73 10.76 -6.77
CA PHE A 34 -1.27 10.71 -6.78
C PHE A 34 -0.87 9.44 -6.01
N SER A 35 -0.35 8.45 -6.71
CA SER A 35 0.36 7.33 -6.09
C SER A 35 1.58 7.88 -5.36
N GLN A 36 1.70 7.58 -4.07
CA GLN A 36 2.85 7.95 -3.26
C GLN A 36 3.84 6.78 -3.22
N GLU A 37 5.15 7.10 -3.28
CA GLU A 37 6.21 6.13 -3.04
C GLU A 37 6.58 6.10 -1.54
N HIS A 38 6.62 4.90 -0.97
CA HIS A 38 7.06 4.63 0.39
C HIS A 38 8.31 3.77 0.37
N VAL A 39 9.34 4.15 1.12
CA VAL A 39 10.61 3.41 1.15
C VAL A 39 10.69 2.54 2.40
N VAL A 40 11.02 1.26 2.20
CA VAL A 40 11.30 0.28 3.26
C VAL A 40 12.72 -0.25 3.05
N LYS A 41 13.58 -0.04 4.04
CA LYS A 41 14.97 -0.53 4.02
C LYS A 41 15.05 -1.96 4.55
N MET A 42 15.88 -2.77 3.92
CA MET A 42 16.22 -4.11 4.37
C MET A 42 17.56 -4.05 5.13
N LEU A 43 17.55 -4.36 6.44
CA LEU A 43 18.66 -4.07 7.35
C LEU A 43 19.08 -5.28 8.17
N ASN A 44 20.40 -5.42 8.38
CA ASN A 44 20.95 -6.33 9.38
C ASN A 44 20.62 -5.89 10.81
N ALA A 45 20.57 -4.57 11.05
CA ALA A 45 20.19 -3.98 12.33
C ALA A 45 19.46 -2.65 12.11
N GLY A 46 18.36 -2.44 12.82
CA GLY A 46 17.54 -1.22 12.79
C GLY A 46 16.88 -0.97 14.13
N LYS A 47 15.90 -0.07 14.17
CA LYS A 47 15.22 0.33 15.42
C LYS A 47 14.47 -0.82 16.10
N GLU A 48 13.97 -1.78 15.33
CA GLU A 48 13.21 -2.95 15.80
C GLU A 48 14.11 -4.15 16.13
N GLY A 49 15.43 -3.98 16.09
CA GLY A 49 16.41 -5.01 16.41
C GLY A 49 17.21 -5.50 15.21
N MET A 50 17.56 -6.80 15.23
CA MET A 50 18.34 -7.43 14.16
C MET A 50 17.43 -8.06 13.11
N MET A 51 17.94 -8.10 11.86
CA MET A 51 17.23 -8.64 10.68
C MET A 51 15.83 -8.04 10.59
N VAL A 52 15.73 -6.82 10.08
CA VAL A 52 14.50 -6.04 10.08
C VAL A 52 14.26 -5.32 8.76
N PHE A 53 12.99 -5.07 8.48
CA PHE A 53 12.56 -4.03 7.55
C PHE A 53 12.36 -2.72 8.33
N GLU A 54 12.73 -1.58 7.76
CA GLU A 54 12.53 -0.28 8.40
C GLU A 54 11.95 0.75 7.43
N PRO A 55 10.72 1.24 7.67
CA PRO A 55 9.82 0.84 8.76
C PRO A 55 9.27 -0.59 8.55
N ALA A 56 8.99 -1.29 9.67
CA ALA A 56 8.44 -2.64 9.63
C ALA A 56 6.92 -2.67 9.44
N VAL A 57 6.23 -1.60 9.83
CA VAL A 57 4.78 -1.43 9.71
C VAL A 57 4.49 -0.15 8.95
N LEU A 58 3.67 -0.25 7.89
CA LEU A 58 3.21 0.86 7.07
C LEU A 58 1.68 0.90 7.01
N SER A 59 1.13 2.13 6.95
CA SER A 59 -0.26 2.36 6.52
C SER A 59 -0.23 3.30 5.31
N ILE A 60 -0.79 2.86 4.20
CA ILE A 60 -0.72 3.53 2.90
C ILE A 60 -2.07 3.54 2.21
N ASN A 61 -2.19 4.29 1.12
CA ASN A 61 -3.38 4.34 0.29
C ASN A 61 -3.32 3.28 -0.83
N LYS A 62 -4.49 2.89 -1.31
CA LYS A 62 -4.62 2.02 -2.49
C LYS A 62 -3.98 2.68 -3.72
N GLY A 63 -3.14 1.92 -4.41
CA GLY A 63 -2.38 2.40 -5.57
C GLY A 63 -1.02 3.00 -5.23
N ASP A 64 -0.67 3.15 -3.96
CA ASP A 64 0.68 3.56 -3.55
C ASP A 64 1.71 2.46 -3.89
N THR A 65 2.95 2.89 -4.06
CA THR A 65 4.08 2.00 -4.36
C THR A 65 5.02 1.91 -3.17
N VAL A 66 5.40 0.70 -2.80
CA VAL A 66 6.41 0.45 -1.78
C VAL A 66 7.70 0.01 -2.45
N LYS A 67 8.77 0.78 -2.23
CA LYS A 67 10.12 0.47 -2.67
C LYS A 67 10.89 -0.18 -1.53
N PHE A 68 11.18 -1.45 -1.66
CA PHE A 68 12.07 -2.17 -0.76
C PHE A 68 13.51 -2.01 -1.22
N VAL A 69 14.34 -1.39 -0.38
CA VAL A 69 15.73 -1.06 -0.70
C VAL A 69 16.68 -2.05 -0.02
N ALA A 70 17.52 -2.72 -0.80
CA ALA A 70 18.56 -3.62 -0.31
C ALA A 70 19.73 -2.81 0.28
N THR A 71 19.51 -2.20 1.45
CA THR A 71 20.49 -1.37 2.14
C THR A 71 21.67 -2.20 2.64
N ASP A 72 21.37 -3.35 3.25
CA ASP A 72 22.39 -4.33 3.64
C ASP A 72 22.30 -5.56 2.72
N LEU A 73 23.36 -6.36 2.71
CA LEU A 73 23.45 -7.57 1.88
C LEU A 73 22.70 -8.75 2.49
N ALA A 74 22.42 -9.75 1.65
CA ALA A 74 21.75 -11.00 1.96
C ALA A 74 20.24 -10.88 2.28
N HIS A 75 19.60 -9.83 1.77
CA HIS A 75 18.16 -9.60 1.93
C HIS A 75 17.40 -9.63 0.60
N ASN A 76 16.11 -9.93 0.70
CA ASN A 76 15.09 -9.70 -0.31
C ASN A 76 13.76 -9.34 0.36
N SER A 77 12.77 -8.93 -0.43
CA SER A 77 11.38 -8.80 0.02
C SER A 77 10.51 -9.76 -0.78
N SER A 78 9.67 -10.52 -0.09
CA SER A 78 8.70 -11.44 -0.69
C SER A 78 7.40 -11.42 0.10
N SER A 79 6.25 -11.39 -0.56
CA SER A 79 4.96 -11.58 0.10
C SER A 79 4.88 -12.97 0.73
N VAL A 80 4.16 -13.10 1.87
CA VAL A 80 3.92 -14.40 2.50
C VAL A 80 2.68 -15.02 1.89
N GLU A 81 2.78 -16.26 1.42
CA GLU A 81 1.69 -16.97 0.76
C GLU A 81 0.43 -17.03 1.62
N GLY A 82 -0.68 -16.56 1.03
CA GLY A 82 -1.97 -16.50 1.69
C GLY A 82 -2.07 -15.50 2.83
N MET A 83 -1.10 -14.61 3.00
CA MET A 83 -1.13 -13.51 3.98
C MET A 83 -1.11 -12.15 3.26
N ILE A 84 -1.77 -12.08 2.11
CA ILE A 84 -2.09 -10.87 1.36
C ILE A 84 -3.60 -10.87 1.06
N PRO A 85 -4.21 -9.74 0.69
CA PRO A 85 -5.63 -9.68 0.31
C PRO A 85 -5.95 -10.59 -0.87
N GLU A 86 -7.19 -11.04 -0.95
CA GLU A 86 -7.70 -11.75 -2.13
C GLU A 86 -7.64 -10.83 -3.36
N GLY A 87 -7.16 -11.37 -4.48
CA GLY A 87 -6.96 -10.62 -5.72
C GLY A 87 -5.66 -9.83 -5.79
N ALA A 88 -4.91 -9.70 -4.69
CA ALA A 88 -3.62 -9.03 -4.70
C ALA A 88 -2.55 -9.88 -5.40
N GLU A 89 -1.69 -9.20 -6.17
CA GLU A 89 -0.56 -9.84 -6.84
C GLU A 89 0.57 -10.15 -5.84
N PRO A 90 1.04 -11.40 -5.72
CA PRO A 90 2.18 -11.72 -4.90
C PRO A 90 3.48 -11.23 -5.55
N TRP A 91 4.51 -10.99 -4.72
CA TRP A 91 5.84 -10.62 -5.23
C TRP A 91 6.95 -11.46 -4.60
N VAL A 92 8.04 -11.61 -5.34
CA VAL A 92 9.28 -12.22 -4.89
C VAL A 92 10.46 -11.41 -5.44
N GLY A 93 11.09 -10.63 -4.57
CA GLY A 93 12.27 -9.85 -4.93
C GLY A 93 13.53 -10.73 -5.01
N ALA A 94 14.44 -10.38 -5.91
CA ALA A 94 15.74 -11.01 -6.00
C ALA A 94 16.66 -10.61 -4.84
N MET A 95 17.61 -11.48 -4.51
CA MET A 95 18.58 -11.20 -3.44
C MET A 95 19.44 -9.99 -3.74
N ASN A 96 19.61 -9.12 -2.75
CA ASN A 96 20.42 -7.90 -2.83
C ASN A 96 19.99 -6.90 -3.92
N GLN A 97 18.72 -6.93 -4.29
CA GLN A 97 18.16 -6.01 -5.28
C GLN A 97 16.98 -5.25 -4.69
N ASP A 98 16.83 -4.02 -5.09
CA ASP A 98 15.63 -3.22 -4.83
C ASP A 98 14.46 -3.82 -5.59
N ILE A 99 13.27 -3.73 -5.02
CA ILE A 99 12.01 -4.09 -5.68
C ILE A 99 10.96 -3.03 -5.37
N GLU A 100 10.18 -2.63 -6.38
CA GLU A 100 9.04 -1.74 -6.26
C GLU A 100 7.76 -2.55 -6.43
N VAL A 101 6.82 -2.37 -5.52
CA VAL A 101 5.53 -3.10 -5.50
C VAL A 101 4.41 -2.08 -5.35
N THR A 102 3.54 -1.98 -6.36
CA THR A 102 2.32 -1.16 -6.29
C THR A 102 1.19 -2.00 -5.72
N LEU A 103 0.58 -1.53 -4.62
CA LEU A 103 -0.46 -2.27 -3.90
C LEU A 103 -1.84 -1.78 -4.31
N THR A 104 -2.54 -2.59 -5.10
CA THR A 104 -3.81 -2.25 -5.74
C THR A 104 -5.04 -2.82 -5.05
N GLU A 105 -4.87 -3.67 -4.02
CA GLU A 105 -5.98 -4.23 -3.26
C GLU A 105 -5.94 -3.76 -1.81
N GLU A 106 -7.13 -3.47 -1.24
CA GLU A 106 -7.28 -3.05 0.15
C GLU A 106 -7.09 -4.23 1.10
N GLY A 107 -6.46 -3.98 2.23
CA GLY A 107 -6.27 -4.97 3.28
C GLY A 107 -4.86 -4.99 3.84
N VAL A 108 -4.57 -6.04 4.59
CA VAL A 108 -3.29 -6.27 5.26
C VAL A 108 -2.45 -7.23 4.45
N TYR A 109 -1.21 -6.85 4.23
CA TYR A 109 -0.17 -7.64 3.57
C TYR A 109 0.92 -7.96 4.58
N VAL A 110 1.31 -9.22 4.67
CA VAL A 110 2.51 -9.66 5.39
C VAL A 110 3.58 -10.04 4.39
N TYR A 111 4.79 -9.57 4.61
CA TYR A 111 5.95 -9.88 3.78
C TYR A 111 7.15 -10.29 4.63
N GLN A 112 8.13 -10.91 4.01
CA GLN A 112 9.29 -11.52 4.66
C GLN A 112 10.56 -11.30 3.87
N CYS A 113 11.69 -11.47 4.56
CA CYS A 113 12.96 -11.77 3.92
C CYS A 113 13.12 -13.30 3.92
N THR A 114 13.20 -13.90 2.73
CA THR A 114 13.19 -15.36 2.57
C THR A 114 14.32 -16.06 3.37
N PRO A 115 15.60 -15.63 3.27
CA PRO A 115 16.67 -16.30 4.03
C PRO A 115 16.63 -16.05 5.54
N HIS A 116 15.99 -14.97 5.99
CA HIS A 116 15.93 -14.60 7.41
C HIS A 116 14.55 -14.83 8.05
N ASN A 117 13.70 -15.63 7.41
CA ASN A 117 12.39 -15.99 7.96
C ASN A 117 12.51 -16.57 9.39
N MET A 118 13.47 -17.48 9.61
CA MET A 118 13.72 -18.09 10.93
C MET A 118 14.07 -17.06 12.02
N MET A 119 14.53 -15.87 11.65
CA MET A 119 14.82 -14.76 12.55
C MET A 119 13.65 -13.79 12.70
N ALA A 120 12.50 -14.15 12.12
CA ALA A 120 11.31 -13.31 12.02
C ALA A 120 11.58 -11.97 11.32
N MET A 121 12.37 -11.96 10.24
CA MET A 121 12.50 -10.78 9.39
C MET A 121 11.26 -10.64 8.52
N VAL A 122 10.26 -9.99 9.08
CA VAL A 122 8.93 -9.78 8.51
C VAL A 122 8.52 -8.32 8.58
N GLY A 123 7.51 -7.95 7.81
CA GLY A 123 6.87 -6.64 7.92
C GLY A 123 5.40 -6.72 7.55
N VAL A 124 4.68 -5.64 7.84
CA VAL A 124 3.23 -5.53 7.65
C VAL A 124 2.88 -4.23 6.94
N ILE A 125 2.06 -4.30 5.92
CA ILE A 125 1.50 -3.13 5.25
C ILE A 125 -0.02 -3.21 5.36
N LYS A 126 -0.65 -2.11 5.81
CA LYS A 126 -2.08 -1.89 5.71
C LYS A 126 -2.37 -0.93 4.57
N VAL A 127 -3.17 -1.37 3.61
CA VAL A 127 -3.69 -0.55 2.52
C VAL A 127 -5.12 -0.18 2.85
N GLU A 128 -5.40 1.11 3.08
CA GLU A 128 -6.71 1.66 3.46
C GLU A 128 -7.31 0.97 4.71
N SER A 129 -7.90 -0.18 4.54
CA SER A 129 -8.61 -0.94 5.57
C SER A 129 -7.84 -2.18 6.03
N SER A 130 -8.25 -2.76 7.15
CA SER A 130 -7.75 -4.05 7.64
C SER A 130 -8.83 -5.15 7.54
N SER A 131 -9.58 -5.17 6.44
CA SER A 131 -10.74 -6.05 6.22
C SER A 131 -10.42 -7.54 6.38
N ASN A 132 -9.22 -7.98 5.99
CA ASN A 132 -8.75 -9.36 6.07
C ASN A 132 -7.96 -9.69 7.35
N ILE A 133 -7.90 -8.80 8.35
CA ILE A 133 -7.05 -8.95 9.54
C ILE A 133 -7.31 -10.25 10.31
N ASN A 134 -8.56 -10.70 10.41
CA ASN A 134 -8.88 -11.94 11.10
C ASN A 134 -8.30 -13.18 10.40
N SER A 135 -8.34 -13.20 9.06
CA SER A 135 -7.71 -14.24 8.24
C SER A 135 -6.18 -14.22 8.39
N ILE A 136 -5.58 -13.01 8.36
CA ILE A 136 -4.15 -12.83 8.57
C ILE A 136 -3.71 -13.35 9.94
N ARG A 137 -4.41 -12.97 11.02
CA ARG A 137 -4.11 -13.44 12.39
C ARG A 137 -4.23 -14.96 12.51
N ALA A 138 -5.28 -15.55 11.93
CA ALA A 138 -5.44 -17.01 11.95
C ALA A 138 -4.27 -17.74 11.26
N LYS A 139 -3.78 -17.22 10.14
CA LYS A 139 -2.61 -17.76 9.43
C LYS A 139 -1.29 -17.48 10.16
N ALA A 140 -1.16 -16.33 10.82
CA ALA A 140 0.00 -15.96 11.62
C ALA A 140 0.32 -17.03 12.69
N GLU A 141 -0.71 -17.65 13.32
CA GLU A 141 -0.51 -18.69 14.32
C GLU A 141 0.27 -19.92 13.81
N SER A 142 0.10 -20.28 12.55
CA SER A 142 0.88 -21.34 11.92
C SER A 142 2.21 -20.85 11.37
N TYR A 143 2.22 -19.67 10.80
CA TYR A 143 3.39 -19.07 10.17
C TYR A 143 4.50 -18.75 11.18
N LYS A 144 4.15 -18.21 12.35
CA LYS A 144 5.10 -17.93 13.45
C LYS A 144 5.88 -19.16 13.91
N LYS A 145 5.34 -20.37 13.74
CA LYS A 145 6.03 -21.62 14.10
C LYS A 145 7.29 -21.87 13.27
N THR A 146 7.46 -21.17 12.15
CA THR A 146 8.70 -21.20 11.36
C THR A 146 9.80 -20.33 11.95
N PHE A 147 9.48 -19.45 12.92
CA PHE A 147 10.43 -18.56 13.55
C PHE A 147 11.15 -19.27 14.70
N LEU A 148 12.47 -19.26 14.68
CA LEU A 148 13.31 -19.75 15.79
C LEU A 148 13.65 -18.62 16.78
N MET A 149 13.51 -17.36 16.35
CA MET A 149 13.80 -16.17 17.14
C MET A 149 12.69 -15.14 16.95
N ASN A 150 12.49 -14.27 17.93
CA ASN A 150 11.56 -13.14 17.87
C ASN A 150 10.12 -13.55 17.50
N GLN A 151 9.62 -14.64 18.05
CA GLN A 151 8.32 -15.23 17.66
C GLN A 151 7.14 -14.26 17.84
N GLU A 152 7.24 -13.33 18.79
CA GLU A 152 6.19 -12.34 19.06
C GLU A 152 6.20 -11.14 18.08
N ARG A 153 7.26 -11.02 17.25
CA ARG A 153 7.45 -9.83 16.39
C ARG A 153 6.29 -9.61 15.43
N LEU A 154 5.78 -10.65 14.80
CA LEU A 154 4.66 -10.54 13.88
C LEU A 154 3.37 -10.09 14.60
N ASP A 155 3.10 -10.63 15.81
CA ASP A 155 1.94 -10.25 16.60
C ASP A 155 2.01 -8.78 17.03
N ASP A 156 3.18 -8.33 17.44
CA ASP A 156 3.43 -6.93 17.77
C ASP A 156 3.15 -6.04 16.55
N TYR A 157 3.65 -6.38 15.37
CA TYR A 157 3.40 -5.61 14.15
C TYR A 157 1.93 -5.60 13.73
N LEU A 158 1.23 -6.74 13.84
CA LEU A 158 -0.20 -6.84 13.57
C LEU A 158 -1.07 -6.11 14.62
N SER A 159 -0.53 -5.79 15.77
CA SER A 159 -1.23 -5.01 16.80
C SER A 159 -1.21 -3.50 16.53
N ARG A 160 -0.31 -3.04 15.65
CA ARG A 160 -0.09 -1.62 15.34
C ARG A 160 -0.95 -1.11 14.16
N ILE A 161 -1.80 -1.96 13.54
CA ILE A 161 -2.60 -1.61 12.35
C ILE A 161 -4.11 -1.62 12.60
#